data_2f32aebbdcb79eb19336017f14c94108
#
_entry.id   2f32aebbdcb79eb19336017f14c94108
#
_cell.length_a   1.000
_cell.length_b   1.000
_cell.length_c   1.000
_cell.angle_alpha   90.00
_cell.angle_beta   90.00
_cell.angle_gamma   90.00
#
_symmetry.space_group_name_H-M   'P 1'
#
loop_
_entity.id
_entity.type
_entity.pdbx_description
1 polymer ?
#
loop_
_entity_poly.entity_id
_entity_poly.type
_entity_poly.pdbx_seq_one_letter_code
_entity_poly.pdbx_strand_id
1 'polypeptide(L)'
;MTSAKPAPLNRLRQLWREGRPTFGAIATIPSIQTVQIMARSGIDWIIVDLEHGPIDLGSAHAMITATAGTPCVPMVRIAANEPWLAKAPMDLGALGINFPMICNREDAEKAVRSVRYPPKGDRLWGPFHAPFRWGV
;
A
#
# COMPACT_ATOMS: atom_id res chain seq x y z
N MET A 1 16.17 -26.96 10.55
CA MET A 1 15.20 -25.88 10.91
C MET A 1 15.62 -24.65 10.15
N THR A 2 14.95 -24.33 9.05
CA THR A 2 15.19 -23.12 8.27
C THR A 2 14.62 -21.96 9.06
N SER A 3 15.50 -21.09 9.57
CA SER A 3 15.12 -19.81 10.16
C SER A 3 14.26 -19.06 9.14
N ALA A 4 12.98 -18.85 9.45
CA ALA A 4 12.12 -18.03 8.63
C ALA A 4 12.77 -16.66 8.48
N LYS A 5 13.05 -16.25 7.24
CA LYS A 5 13.54 -14.90 6.96
C LYS A 5 12.55 -13.90 7.56
N PRO A 6 13.00 -12.95 8.39
CA PRO A 6 12.08 -11.96 8.94
C PRO A 6 11.36 -11.25 7.79
N ALA A 7 10.05 -11.06 7.95
CA ALA A 7 9.24 -10.32 6.97
C ALA A 7 9.93 -8.99 6.63
N PRO A 8 10.03 -8.63 5.34
CA PRO A 8 10.69 -7.40 4.95
C PRO A 8 10.02 -6.23 5.67
N LEU A 9 10.80 -5.52 6.48
CA LEU A 9 10.34 -4.30 7.13
C LEU A 9 9.88 -3.32 6.05
N ASN A 10 8.68 -2.75 6.22
CA ASN A 10 8.23 -1.67 5.36
C ASN A 10 9.25 -0.53 5.42
N ARG A 11 10.04 -0.37 4.34
CA ARG A 11 11.17 0.58 4.27
C ARG A 11 10.74 2.01 4.58
N LEU A 12 9.54 2.40 4.13
CA LEU A 12 9.02 3.74 4.38
C LEU A 12 8.83 4.01 5.87
N ARG A 13 8.30 3.02 6.62
CA ARG A 13 8.17 3.13 8.08
C ARG A 13 9.52 3.20 8.79
N GLN A 14 10.53 2.53 8.25
CA GLN A 14 11.89 2.62 8.79
C GLN A 14 12.46 4.03 8.59
N LEU A 15 12.39 4.57 7.36
CA LEU A 15 12.87 5.92 7.06
C LEU A 15 12.20 6.98 7.94
N TRP A 16 10.89 6.88 8.15
CA TRP A 16 10.15 7.81 9.02
C TRP A 16 10.57 7.71 10.49
N ARG A 17 10.85 6.51 10.99
CA ARG A 17 11.38 6.34 12.37
C ARG A 17 12.78 6.94 12.53
N GLU A 18 13.55 6.98 11.47
CA GLU A 18 14.89 7.61 11.41
C GLU A 18 14.80 9.13 11.21
N GLY A 19 13.59 9.71 11.12
CA GLY A 19 13.38 11.13 10.86
C GLY A 19 13.81 11.58 9.46
N ARG A 20 13.93 10.67 8.51
CA ARG A 20 14.40 10.96 7.16
C ARG A 20 13.23 11.43 6.27
N PRO A 21 13.45 12.46 5.45
CA PRO A 21 12.51 12.84 4.41
C PRO A 21 12.38 11.70 3.39
N THR A 22 11.20 11.54 2.81
CA THR A 22 10.92 10.53 1.78
C THR A 22 10.28 11.19 0.57
N PHE A 23 10.64 10.72 -0.61
CA PHE A 23 10.15 11.23 -1.87
C PHE A 23 9.36 10.15 -2.60
N GLY A 24 8.27 10.53 -3.21
CA GLY A 24 7.45 9.60 -3.96
C GLY A 24 6.56 10.30 -4.98
N ALA A 25 5.69 9.52 -5.60
CA ALA A 25 4.79 9.99 -6.63
C ALA A 25 3.39 9.40 -6.50
N ILE A 26 2.41 10.11 -7.06
CA ILE A 26 1.04 9.62 -7.21
C ILE A 26 0.86 9.18 -8.67
N ALA A 27 0.50 7.93 -8.88
CA ALA A 27 0.23 7.35 -10.19
C ALA A 27 -1.28 7.39 -10.45
N THR A 28 -1.69 8.25 -11.36
CA THR A 28 -3.08 8.43 -11.80
C THR A 28 -3.35 7.78 -13.17
N ILE A 29 -2.29 7.31 -13.85
CA ILE A 29 -2.38 6.64 -15.15
C ILE A 29 -2.28 5.13 -14.94
N PRO A 30 -3.22 4.31 -15.44
CA PRO A 30 -3.20 2.85 -15.30
C PRO A 30 -2.13 2.21 -16.21
N SER A 31 -0.86 2.43 -15.89
CA SER A 31 0.28 1.95 -16.69
C SER A 31 1.30 1.23 -15.84
N ILE A 32 1.46 -0.07 -16.09
CA ILE A 32 2.47 -0.93 -15.46
C ILE A 32 3.87 -0.40 -15.77
N GLN A 33 4.12 -0.02 -17.03
CA GLN A 33 5.43 0.46 -17.50
C GLN A 33 5.82 1.75 -16.77
N THR A 34 4.89 2.67 -16.62
CA THR A 34 5.14 3.91 -15.88
C THR A 34 5.55 3.61 -14.45
N VAL A 35 4.82 2.73 -13.75
CA VAL A 35 5.15 2.34 -12.37
C VAL A 35 6.52 1.63 -12.31
N GLN A 36 6.85 0.76 -13.27
CA GLN A 36 8.16 0.09 -13.30
C GLN A 36 9.31 1.09 -13.43
N ILE A 37 9.16 2.10 -14.26
CA ILE A 37 10.18 3.16 -14.45
C ILE A 37 10.28 3.98 -13.15
N MET A 38 9.15 4.44 -12.61
CA MET A 38 9.11 5.25 -11.40
C MET A 38 9.71 4.50 -10.19
N ALA A 39 9.34 3.23 -10.00
CA ALA A 39 9.85 2.42 -8.89
C ALA A 39 11.38 2.19 -8.94
N ARG A 40 11.98 2.31 -10.12
CA ARG A 40 13.44 2.18 -10.33
C ARG A 40 14.18 3.52 -10.37
N SER A 41 13.47 4.64 -10.36
CA SER A 41 14.07 5.98 -10.38
C SER A 41 14.65 6.44 -9.03
N GLY A 42 14.52 5.62 -7.97
CA GLY A 42 15.03 5.94 -6.65
C GLY A 42 14.01 6.57 -5.70
N ILE A 43 12.74 6.70 -6.09
CA ILE A 43 11.68 7.16 -5.19
C ILE A 43 11.40 6.13 -4.08
N ASP A 44 11.02 6.63 -2.91
CA ASP A 44 10.78 5.79 -1.73
C ASP A 44 9.40 5.13 -1.74
N TRP A 45 8.41 5.78 -2.35
CA TRP A 45 7.03 5.29 -2.40
C TRP A 45 6.30 5.73 -3.67
N ILE A 46 5.26 4.97 -4.01
CA ILE A 46 4.30 5.31 -5.05
C ILE A 46 2.89 5.08 -4.53
N ILE A 47 1.99 6.01 -4.76
CA ILE A 47 0.56 5.87 -4.47
C ILE A 47 -0.17 5.58 -5.78
N VAL A 48 -0.79 4.42 -5.88
CA VAL A 48 -1.76 4.10 -6.94
C VAL A 48 -3.09 4.73 -6.56
N ASP A 49 -3.62 5.57 -7.43
CA ASP A 49 -4.75 6.45 -7.11
C ASP A 49 -6.08 5.89 -7.62
N LEU A 50 -6.90 5.34 -6.70
CA LEU A 50 -8.25 4.87 -6.99
C LEU A 50 -9.33 5.92 -6.69
N GLU A 51 -8.94 7.11 -6.20
CA GLU A 51 -9.88 8.20 -5.93
C GLU A 51 -10.11 9.07 -7.16
N HIS A 52 -9.02 9.55 -7.78
CA HIS A 52 -9.09 10.47 -8.91
C HIS A 52 -8.51 9.89 -10.21
N GLY A 53 -7.88 8.71 -10.16
CA GLY A 53 -7.39 8.00 -11.34
C GLY A 53 -8.43 7.04 -11.91
N PRO A 54 -8.46 6.81 -13.24
CA PRO A 54 -9.32 5.81 -13.87
C PRO A 54 -8.71 4.39 -13.69
N ILE A 55 -8.43 4.00 -12.44
CA ILE A 55 -7.72 2.77 -12.10
C ILE A 55 -8.68 1.84 -11.36
N ASP A 56 -8.90 0.63 -11.90
CA ASP A 56 -9.62 -0.44 -11.23
C ASP A 56 -8.70 -1.31 -10.35
N LEU A 57 -9.28 -2.22 -9.56
CA LEU A 57 -8.51 -3.10 -8.68
C LEU A 57 -7.57 -4.06 -9.42
N GLY A 58 -7.92 -4.50 -10.63
CA GLY A 58 -7.06 -5.36 -11.45
C GLY A 58 -5.83 -4.61 -11.92
N SER A 59 -6.02 -3.40 -12.43
CA SER A 59 -4.93 -2.49 -12.80
C SER A 59 -4.07 -2.13 -11.60
N ALA A 60 -4.70 -1.83 -10.45
CA ALA A 60 -3.98 -1.54 -9.20
C ALA A 60 -3.10 -2.72 -8.75
N HIS A 61 -3.61 -3.96 -8.83
CA HIS A 61 -2.83 -5.16 -8.53
C HIS A 61 -1.60 -5.28 -9.43
N ALA A 62 -1.77 -5.10 -10.74
CA ALA A 62 -0.66 -5.13 -11.70
C ALA A 62 0.38 -4.03 -11.41
N MET A 63 -0.07 -2.81 -11.09
CA MET A 63 0.79 -1.69 -10.72
C MET A 63 1.54 -1.93 -9.40
N ILE A 64 0.87 -2.47 -8.36
CA ILE A 64 1.51 -2.88 -7.10
C ILE A 64 2.60 -3.93 -7.39
N THR A 65 2.27 -4.95 -8.18
CA THR A 65 3.19 -6.02 -8.55
C THR A 65 4.40 -5.49 -9.34
N ALA A 66 4.21 -4.46 -10.16
CA ALA A 66 5.28 -3.82 -10.94
C ALA A 66 6.40 -3.20 -10.07
N THR A 67 6.14 -2.93 -8.79
CA THR A 67 7.17 -2.47 -7.84
C THR A 67 8.04 -3.60 -7.29
N ALA A 68 7.77 -4.86 -7.67
CA ALA A 68 8.50 -6.02 -7.16
C ALA A 68 10.00 -5.93 -7.47
N GLY A 69 10.84 -6.36 -6.51
CA GLY A 69 12.30 -6.31 -6.64
C GLY A 69 12.90 -4.91 -6.56
N THR A 70 12.10 -3.90 -6.19
CA THR A 70 12.59 -2.53 -5.94
C THR A 70 12.38 -2.16 -4.46
N PRO A 71 13.12 -1.16 -3.94
CA PRO A 71 12.90 -0.65 -2.59
C PRO A 71 11.66 0.27 -2.49
N CYS A 72 11.04 0.63 -3.61
CA CYS A 72 9.87 1.51 -3.65
C CYS A 72 8.66 0.85 -2.98
N VAL A 73 8.02 1.55 -2.06
CA VAL A 73 6.87 1.06 -1.29
C VAL A 73 5.57 1.41 -2.00
N PRO A 74 4.80 0.42 -2.50
CA PRO A 74 3.50 0.68 -3.11
C PRO A 74 2.46 0.95 -2.03
N MET A 75 1.74 2.05 -2.20
CA MET A 75 0.57 2.43 -1.44
C MET A 75 -0.61 2.62 -2.38
N VAL A 76 -1.82 2.64 -1.85
CA VAL A 76 -3.04 2.88 -2.62
C VAL A 76 -3.84 3.99 -1.95
N ARG A 77 -4.27 4.97 -2.72
CA ARG A 77 -5.31 5.91 -2.29
C ARG A 77 -6.66 5.34 -2.69
N ILE A 78 -7.51 5.10 -1.70
CA ILE A 78 -8.87 4.59 -1.90
C ILE A 78 -9.87 5.72 -2.11
N ALA A 79 -11.03 5.42 -2.71
CA ALA A 79 -12.00 6.43 -3.11
C ALA A 79 -12.77 7.08 -1.93
N ALA A 80 -12.82 6.42 -0.77
CA ALA A 80 -13.46 6.95 0.43
C ALA A 80 -12.91 6.27 1.69
N ASN A 81 -13.12 6.88 2.86
CA ASN A 81 -12.75 6.29 4.16
C ASN A 81 -13.75 5.19 4.55
N GLU A 82 -13.71 4.08 3.80
CA GLU A 82 -14.57 2.92 4.02
C GLU A 82 -13.77 1.62 4.16
N PRO A 83 -14.03 0.79 5.20
CA PRO A 83 -13.25 -0.40 5.50
C PRO A 83 -13.14 -1.40 4.33
N TRP A 84 -14.22 -1.58 3.58
CA TRP A 84 -14.24 -2.51 2.44
C TRP A 84 -13.39 -2.04 1.26
N LEU A 85 -13.15 -0.73 1.11
CA LEU A 85 -12.27 -0.19 0.07
C LEU A 85 -10.79 -0.39 0.41
N ALA A 86 -10.42 -0.41 1.69
CA ALA A 86 -9.04 -0.64 2.13
C ALA A 86 -8.64 -2.12 2.06
N LYS A 87 -9.60 -3.04 2.20
CA LYS A 87 -9.35 -4.48 2.31
C LYS A 87 -8.66 -5.04 1.07
N ALA A 88 -9.26 -4.86 -0.11
CA ALA A 88 -8.76 -5.46 -1.34
C ALA A 88 -7.34 -4.98 -1.71
N PRO A 89 -7.01 -3.68 -1.71
CA PRO A 89 -5.65 -3.23 -2.00
C PRO A 89 -4.59 -3.84 -1.08
N MET A 90 -4.89 -3.98 0.21
CA MET A 90 -3.95 -4.61 1.16
C MET A 90 -3.78 -6.10 0.91
N ASP A 91 -4.85 -6.81 0.55
CA ASP A 91 -4.79 -8.24 0.23
C ASP A 91 -4.05 -8.49 -1.11
N LEU A 92 -4.03 -7.49 -1.99
CA LEU A 92 -3.26 -7.46 -3.25
C LEU A 92 -1.80 -7.05 -3.07
N GLY A 93 -1.37 -6.68 -1.86
CA GLY A 93 0.03 -6.43 -1.55
C GLY A 93 0.43 -4.96 -1.38
N ALA A 94 -0.51 -4.03 -1.32
CA ALA A 94 -0.19 -2.66 -0.91
C ALA A 94 0.36 -2.66 0.53
N LEU A 95 1.41 -1.87 0.77
CA LEU A 95 2.02 -1.71 2.10
C LEU A 95 1.52 -0.51 2.88
N GLY A 96 0.63 0.26 2.28
CA GLY A 96 -0.03 1.39 2.92
C GLY A 96 -1.30 1.77 2.20
N ILE A 97 -2.23 2.36 2.95
CA ILE A 97 -3.45 2.95 2.42
C ILE A 97 -3.43 4.45 2.71
N ASN A 98 -3.70 5.24 1.68
CA ASN A 98 -3.98 6.66 1.82
C ASN A 98 -5.50 6.82 1.88
N PHE A 99 -6.00 7.29 3.02
CA PHE A 99 -7.42 7.54 3.25
C PHE A 99 -7.74 8.99 2.92
N PRO A 100 -8.67 9.26 2.02
CA PRO A 100 -9.10 10.62 1.73
C PRO A 100 -10.02 11.15 2.83
N MET A 101 -10.20 12.46 2.86
CA MET A 101 -11.23 13.16 3.65
C MET A 101 -11.23 12.80 5.15
N ILE A 102 -10.06 12.70 5.76
CA ILE A 102 -9.92 12.55 7.20
C ILE A 102 -10.03 13.94 7.83
N CYS A 103 -11.22 14.28 8.31
CA CYS A 103 -11.55 15.62 8.79
C CYS A 103 -11.53 15.75 10.32
N ASN A 104 -11.60 14.63 11.04
CA ASN A 104 -11.70 14.60 12.50
C ASN A 104 -11.05 13.32 13.07
N ARG A 105 -11.04 13.21 14.37
CA ARG A 105 -10.47 12.08 15.10
C ARG A 105 -11.19 10.75 14.81
N GLU A 106 -12.51 10.78 14.71
CA GLU A 106 -13.34 9.59 14.46
C GLU A 106 -13.01 9.00 13.07
N ASP A 107 -12.88 9.83 12.05
CA ASP A 107 -12.44 9.41 10.73
C ASP A 107 -11.07 8.73 10.76
N ALA A 108 -10.12 9.29 11.50
CA ALA A 108 -8.80 8.72 11.65
C ALA A 108 -8.82 7.37 12.39
N GLU A 109 -9.60 7.26 13.47
CA GLU A 109 -9.76 6.01 14.21
C GLU A 109 -10.43 4.93 13.36
N LYS A 110 -11.46 5.26 12.56
CA LYS A 110 -12.08 4.38 11.57
C LYS A 110 -11.06 3.88 10.56
N ALA A 111 -10.27 4.77 9.97
CA ALA A 111 -9.22 4.42 9.02
C ALA A 111 -8.18 3.47 9.62
N VAL A 112 -7.70 3.73 10.83
CA VAL A 112 -6.73 2.88 11.52
C VAL A 112 -7.30 1.50 11.82
N ARG A 113 -8.54 1.40 12.28
CA ARG A 113 -9.20 0.12 12.57
C ARG A 113 -9.39 -0.72 11.33
N SER A 114 -9.74 -0.12 10.19
CA SER A 114 -10.01 -0.83 8.94
C SER A 114 -8.78 -1.55 8.35
N VAL A 115 -7.56 -1.18 8.75
CA VAL A 115 -6.31 -1.81 8.28
C VAL A 115 -5.62 -2.69 9.31
N ARG A 116 -6.20 -2.85 10.51
CA ARG A 116 -5.65 -3.68 11.57
C ARG A 116 -6.52 -4.91 11.82
N TYR A 117 -5.87 -6.03 12.11
CA TYR A 117 -6.57 -7.25 12.50
C TYR A 117 -7.10 -7.16 13.95
N PRO A 118 -8.16 -7.93 14.28
CA PRO A 118 -8.62 -8.07 15.66
C PRO A 118 -7.48 -8.50 16.61
N PRO A 119 -7.47 -8.09 17.88
CA PRO A 119 -8.46 -7.22 18.54
C PRO A 119 -8.23 -5.71 18.32
N LYS A 120 -7.20 -5.31 17.54
CA LYS A 120 -6.81 -3.90 17.35
C LYS A 120 -7.58 -3.20 16.22
N GLY A 121 -8.36 -3.93 15.45
CA GLY A 121 -9.15 -3.41 14.34
C GLY A 121 -10.12 -4.44 13.79
N ASP A 122 -10.68 -4.12 12.63
CA ASP A 122 -11.81 -4.84 12.04
C ASP A 122 -11.45 -5.52 10.70
N ARG A 123 -10.15 -5.48 10.30
CA ARG A 123 -9.71 -6.09 9.04
C ARG A 123 -9.89 -7.60 9.09
N LEU A 124 -10.57 -8.17 8.09
CA LEU A 124 -10.66 -9.61 7.89
C LEU A 124 -9.39 -10.14 7.21
N TRP A 125 -9.02 -11.39 7.56
CA TRP A 125 -7.86 -12.05 6.98
C TRP A 125 -8.19 -12.59 5.59
N GLY A 126 -7.38 -12.26 4.59
CA GLY A 126 -7.55 -12.72 3.20
C GLY A 126 -6.36 -12.38 2.30
N PRO A 127 -5.11 -12.34 2.81
CA PRO A 127 -3.96 -11.85 2.05
C PRO A 127 -3.41 -12.93 1.10
N PHE A 128 -4.23 -13.48 0.21
CA PHE A 128 -3.81 -14.58 -0.68
C PHE A 128 -2.75 -14.15 -1.70
N HIS A 129 -2.69 -12.89 -2.09
CA HIS A 129 -1.76 -12.36 -3.09
C HIS A 129 -0.58 -11.62 -2.46
N ALA A 130 -0.76 -10.97 -1.32
CA ALA A 130 0.28 -10.20 -0.65
C ALA A 130 1.53 -11.03 -0.30
N PRO A 131 1.44 -12.29 0.19
CA PRO A 131 2.60 -13.11 0.45
C PRO A 131 3.47 -13.37 -0.78
N PHE A 132 2.87 -13.60 -1.93
CA PHE A 132 3.61 -13.80 -3.18
C PHE A 132 4.39 -12.55 -3.59
N ARG A 133 3.79 -11.37 -3.38
CA ARG A 133 4.46 -10.11 -3.68
C ARG A 133 5.65 -9.85 -2.75
N TRP A 134 5.55 -10.22 -1.50
CA TRP A 134 6.55 -9.90 -0.47
C TRP A 134 7.52 -11.05 -0.17
N GLY A 135 7.32 -12.23 -0.75
CA GLY A 135 8.17 -13.40 -0.54
C GLY A 135 8.10 -13.94 0.90
N VAL A 136 6.94 -13.86 1.51
CA VAL A 136 6.68 -14.33 2.88
C VAL A 136 5.67 -15.47 2.91
#